data_7ffdda02a6822bdbbf542721cedeb941
#
_entry.id   7ffdda02a6822bdbbf542721cedeb941
#
_cell.length_a   1.000
_cell.length_b   1.000
_cell.length_c   1.000
_cell.angle_alpha   90.00
_cell.angle_beta   90.00
_cell.angle_gamma   90.00
#
_symmetry.space_group_name_H-M   'P 1'
#
loop_
_entity.id
_entity.type
_entity.pdbx_description
1 polymer ?
#
loop_
_entity_poly.entity_id
_entity_poly.type
_entity_poly.pdbx_seq_one_letter_code
_entity_poly.pdbx_strand_id
1 'polypeptide(L)'
;KNQDTMKVLPAQVDIDLTNVCNQDCYYCNSLDHRTNMPVQKKYTEYIDLIDKLATWRIHSPKSVGTLHTVTFTGGGEPTLLPNYERVVEHTIDHGFLTSITTNGFKLEKLLENVDYNKLRKMGWIGIDIDAGEEELYEKIRRTISKTSTFTKVMENARNLVSVGVNVDFKILLGE
;
A
#
# COMPACT_ATOMS: atom_id res chain seq x y z
N LYS A 1 -28.38 23.09 16.48
CA LYS A 1 -26.90 22.90 16.51
C LYS A 1 -26.52 22.47 15.13
N ASN A 2 -25.97 23.38 14.32
CA ASN A 2 -25.41 23.08 13.02
C ASN A 2 -24.23 22.12 13.26
N GLN A 3 -24.40 20.85 12.94
CA GLN A 3 -23.28 19.99 12.68
C GLN A 3 -22.66 20.52 11.38
N ASP A 4 -21.44 20.99 11.44
CA ASP A 4 -20.65 21.31 10.26
C ASP A 4 -20.50 20.01 9.45
N THR A 5 -21.41 19.83 8.51
CA THR A 5 -21.31 18.74 7.56
C THR A 5 -20.11 19.02 6.67
N MET A 6 -19.22 18.07 6.56
CA MET A 6 -18.07 18.11 5.65
C MET A 6 -18.58 18.53 4.26
N LYS A 7 -18.13 19.68 3.76
CA LYS A 7 -18.60 20.27 2.50
C LYS A 7 -17.86 19.73 1.27
N VAL A 8 -16.73 19.05 1.49
CA VAL A 8 -15.87 18.52 0.43
C VAL A 8 -15.41 17.13 0.85
N LEU A 9 -15.55 16.13 -0.02
CA LEU A 9 -14.93 14.81 0.16
C LEU A 9 -13.41 14.90 -0.06
N PRO A 10 -12.62 14.11 0.65
CA PRO A 10 -11.23 13.93 0.30
C PRO A 10 -11.11 13.33 -1.11
N ALA A 11 -10.15 13.80 -1.89
CA ALA A 11 -9.86 13.21 -3.20
C ALA A 11 -9.18 11.85 -3.08
N GLN A 12 -8.44 11.65 -1.99
CA GLN A 12 -7.68 10.45 -1.67
C GLN A 12 -7.91 10.02 -0.22
N VAL A 13 -7.86 8.71 0.00
CA VAL A 13 -7.81 8.08 1.33
C VAL A 13 -6.61 7.15 1.38
N ASP A 14 -5.84 7.27 2.45
CA ASP A 14 -4.75 6.35 2.78
C ASP A 14 -5.26 5.32 3.79
N ILE A 15 -5.00 4.04 3.54
CA ILE A 15 -5.48 2.92 4.35
C ILE A 15 -4.30 2.09 4.83
N ASP A 16 -4.15 2.00 6.14
CA ASP A 16 -3.21 1.08 6.78
C ASP A 16 -3.81 -0.33 6.84
N LEU A 17 -3.24 -1.27 6.08
CA LEU A 17 -3.72 -2.65 6.05
C LEU A 17 -3.26 -3.45 7.27
N THR A 18 -2.09 -3.13 7.81
CA THR A 18 -1.53 -3.79 8.99
C THR A 18 -0.38 -2.97 9.55
N ASN A 19 -0.11 -3.11 10.83
CA ASN A 19 1.13 -2.59 11.42
C ASN A 19 2.19 -3.68 11.63
N VAL A 20 1.96 -4.91 11.15
CA VAL A 20 2.98 -5.96 11.09
C VAL A 20 3.95 -5.68 9.94
N CYS A 21 5.25 -5.87 10.16
CA CYS A 21 6.27 -5.69 9.14
C CYS A 21 7.35 -6.78 9.24
N ASN A 22 7.93 -7.14 8.11
CA ASN A 22 9.04 -8.10 8.01
C ASN A 22 10.42 -7.42 7.99
N GLN A 23 10.46 -6.11 8.21
CA GLN A 23 11.68 -5.31 8.31
C GLN A 23 11.69 -4.51 9.61
N ASP A 24 12.89 -4.17 10.06
CA ASP A 24 13.16 -3.40 11.26
C ASP A 24 14.06 -2.20 10.96
N CYS A 25 13.62 -1.39 9.98
CA CYS A 25 14.37 -0.24 9.49
C CYS A 25 14.76 0.69 10.64
N TYR A 26 16.04 1.10 10.69
CA TYR A 26 16.55 1.88 11.82
C TYR A 26 15.89 3.27 11.99
N TYR A 27 15.33 3.81 10.91
CA TYR A 27 14.63 5.10 10.90
C TYR A 27 13.10 4.99 10.98
N CYS A 28 12.57 3.77 11.23
CA CYS A 28 11.13 3.54 11.23
C CYS A 28 10.44 4.30 12.37
N ASN A 29 9.62 5.27 12.02
CA ASN A 29 8.84 6.05 13.00
C ASN A 29 7.67 5.26 13.63
N SER A 30 7.32 4.11 13.06
CA SER A 30 6.24 3.24 13.55
C SER A 30 6.75 2.06 14.39
N LEU A 31 8.06 1.97 14.68
CA LEU A 31 8.66 0.81 15.33
C LEU A 31 8.03 0.51 16.69
N ASP A 32 7.92 1.52 17.55
CA ASP A 32 7.33 1.36 18.89
C ASP A 32 5.87 0.90 18.82
N HIS A 33 5.10 1.47 17.91
CA HIS A 33 3.70 1.10 17.72
C HIS A 33 3.55 -0.35 17.23
N ARG A 34 4.36 -0.77 16.27
CA ARG A 34 4.37 -2.14 15.74
C ARG A 34 4.75 -3.17 16.79
N THR A 35 5.71 -2.83 17.64
CA THR A 35 6.23 -3.73 18.68
C THR A 35 5.23 -3.92 19.82
N ASN A 36 4.59 -2.84 20.24
CA ASN A 36 3.75 -2.84 21.45
C ASN A 36 2.27 -3.16 21.16
N MET A 37 1.79 -2.88 19.97
CA MET A 37 0.39 -3.07 19.59
C MET A 37 0.25 -3.62 18.16
N PRO A 38 0.67 -4.88 17.90
CA PRO A 38 0.50 -5.46 16.58
C PRO A 38 -1.00 -5.61 16.28
N VAL A 39 -1.44 -4.96 15.20
CA VAL A 39 -2.83 -5.03 14.73
C VAL A 39 -2.86 -5.57 13.32
N GLN A 40 -3.64 -6.61 13.12
CA GLN A 40 -3.93 -7.16 11.81
C GLN A 40 -5.40 -7.59 11.76
N LYS A 41 -6.16 -6.91 10.92
CA LYS A 41 -7.55 -7.26 10.65
C LYS A 41 -7.65 -8.33 9.56
N LYS A 42 -8.84 -8.87 9.37
CA LYS A 42 -9.11 -9.75 8.24
C LYS A 42 -9.24 -8.93 6.95
N TYR A 43 -8.77 -9.45 5.83
CA TYR A 43 -8.91 -8.76 4.54
C TYR A 43 -10.36 -8.43 4.19
N THR A 44 -11.33 -9.24 4.65
CA THR A 44 -12.77 -9.01 4.44
C THR A 44 -13.27 -7.73 5.08
N GLU A 45 -12.69 -7.29 6.20
CA GLU A 45 -13.05 -6.02 6.82
C GLU A 45 -12.63 -4.82 5.95
N TYR A 46 -11.54 -4.97 5.18
CA TYR A 46 -11.12 -3.97 4.20
C TYR A 46 -11.98 -3.99 2.93
N ILE A 47 -12.45 -5.17 2.49
CA ILE A 47 -13.47 -5.29 1.43
C ILE A 47 -14.70 -4.48 1.82
N ASP A 48 -15.26 -4.72 3.01
CA ASP A 48 -16.43 -3.98 3.53
C ASP A 48 -16.16 -2.45 3.63
N LEU A 49 -14.93 -2.06 3.97
CA LEU A 49 -14.54 -0.65 4.00
C LEU A 49 -14.54 -0.04 2.60
N ILE A 50 -13.96 -0.72 1.60
CA ILE A 50 -13.94 -0.26 0.21
C ILE A 50 -15.35 -0.11 -0.34
N ASP A 51 -16.26 -1.06 -0.08
CA ASP A 51 -17.67 -0.96 -0.47
C ASP A 51 -18.33 0.31 0.09
N LYS A 52 -18.08 0.64 1.36
CA LYS A 52 -18.57 1.86 1.99
C LYS A 52 -17.97 3.11 1.34
N LEU A 53 -16.66 3.12 1.08
CA LEU A 53 -15.99 4.24 0.42
C LEU A 53 -16.51 4.45 -1.01
N ALA A 54 -16.79 3.37 -1.75
CA ALA A 54 -17.35 3.44 -3.11
C ALA A 54 -18.74 4.09 -3.15
N THR A 55 -19.51 3.96 -2.08
CA THR A 55 -20.84 4.57 -1.94
C THR A 55 -20.83 5.91 -1.23
N TRP A 56 -19.69 6.32 -0.70
CA TRP A 56 -19.58 7.56 0.05
C TRP A 56 -19.81 8.78 -0.85
N ARG A 57 -20.82 9.53 -0.52
CA ARG A 57 -21.24 10.74 -1.25
C ARG A 57 -21.55 11.84 -0.26
N ILE A 58 -21.23 13.08 -0.63
CA ILE A 58 -21.74 14.25 0.07
C ILE A 58 -23.07 14.67 -0.54
N HIS A 59 -24.11 14.59 0.25
CA HIS A 59 -25.41 15.13 -0.10
C HIS A 59 -25.44 16.64 0.25
N SER A 60 -24.82 17.45 -0.59
CA SER A 60 -24.93 18.92 -0.49
C SER A 60 -25.26 19.49 -1.85
N PRO A 61 -26.25 20.41 -1.96
CA PRO A 61 -26.58 21.07 -3.21
C PRO A 61 -25.42 21.87 -3.84
N LYS A 62 -24.36 22.11 -3.06
CA LYS A 62 -23.22 22.96 -3.45
C LYS A 62 -21.88 22.22 -3.53
N SER A 63 -21.84 20.92 -3.31
CA SER A 63 -20.59 20.15 -3.39
C SER A 63 -20.80 18.85 -4.15
N VAL A 64 -20.12 18.74 -5.27
CA VAL A 64 -19.97 17.49 -6.01
C VAL A 64 -18.52 17.04 -5.75
N GLY A 65 -18.36 16.00 -4.93
CA GLY A 65 -17.06 15.40 -4.69
C GLY A 65 -17.22 13.89 -4.61
N THR A 66 -16.35 13.18 -5.28
CA THR A 66 -16.21 11.73 -5.15
C THR A 66 -14.79 11.43 -4.73
N LEU A 67 -14.61 10.41 -3.90
CA LEU A 67 -13.32 9.82 -3.64
C LEU A 67 -12.80 9.20 -4.96
N HIS A 68 -11.55 9.51 -5.34
CA HIS A 68 -10.96 9.03 -6.58
C HIS A 68 -9.83 8.04 -6.34
N THR A 69 -9.07 8.24 -5.28
CA THR A 69 -7.83 7.49 -5.03
C THR A 69 -7.87 6.78 -3.68
N VAL A 70 -7.42 5.54 -3.69
CA VAL A 70 -7.14 4.77 -2.48
C VAL A 70 -5.67 4.36 -2.51
N THR A 71 -4.91 4.72 -1.47
CA THR A 71 -3.52 4.32 -1.32
C THR A 71 -3.40 3.38 -0.12
N PHE A 72 -2.88 2.19 -0.36
CA PHE A 72 -2.51 1.27 0.70
C PHE A 72 -1.10 1.58 1.17
N THR A 73 -0.97 1.86 2.45
CA THR A 73 0.29 2.24 3.08
C THR A 73 0.28 1.73 4.52
N GLY A 74 1.01 2.32 5.42
CA GLY A 74 0.77 2.11 6.83
C GLY A 74 1.94 2.06 7.75
N GLY A 75 1.61 1.78 9.00
CA GLY A 75 2.57 1.58 10.07
C GLY A 75 3.38 0.30 9.96
N GLY A 76 2.97 -0.65 9.10
CA GLY A 76 3.67 -1.89 8.78
C GLY A 76 3.87 -2.08 7.28
N GLU A 77 3.97 -3.33 6.85
CA GLU A 77 4.08 -3.70 5.44
C GLU A 77 2.73 -4.19 4.91
N PRO A 78 2.07 -3.44 4.01
CA PRO A 78 0.74 -3.77 3.51
C PRO A 78 0.62 -5.17 2.90
N THR A 79 1.67 -5.64 2.22
CA THR A 79 1.70 -6.95 1.56
C THR A 79 1.78 -8.13 2.52
N LEU A 80 1.93 -7.88 3.83
CA LEU A 80 1.85 -8.91 4.87
C LEU A 80 0.41 -9.21 5.30
N LEU A 81 -0.57 -8.37 4.97
CA LEU A 81 -1.97 -8.74 5.19
C LEU A 81 -2.28 -9.98 4.35
N PRO A 82 -2.76 -11.08 4.95
CA PRO A 82 -3.19 -12.25 4.18
C PRO A 82 -4.28 -11.88 3.16
N ASN A 83 -4.09 -12.28 1.91
CA ASN A 83 -4.98 -11.97 0.78
C ASN A 83 -5.10 -10.45 0.48
N TYR A 84 -4.05 -9.66 0.72
CA TYR A 84 -4.04 -8.23 0.39
C TYR A 84 -4.32 -7.97 -1.10
N GLU A 85 -3.89 -8.88 -1.96
CA GLU A 85 -4.11 -8.81 -3.41
C GLU A 85 -5.59 -8.78 -3.77
N ARG A 86 -6.45 -9.44 -2.98
CA ARG A 86 -7.92 -9.36 -3.14
C ARG A 86 -8.47 -8.00 -2.77
N VAL A 87 -7.91 -7.37 -1.75
CA VAL A 87 -8.30 -5.99 -1.36
C VAL A 87 -7.92 -5.02 -2.47
N VAL A 88 -6.70 -5.16 -3.02
CA VAL A 88 -6.22 -4.35 -4.15
C VAL A 88 -7.12 -4.53 -5.37
N GLU A 89 -7.38 -5.78 -5.76
CA GLU A 89 -8.24 -6.10 -6.89
C GLU A 89 -9.66 -5.52 -6.72
N HIS A 90 -10.27 -5.71 -5.56
CA HIS A 90 -11.60 -5.20 -5.25
C HIS A 90 -11.65 -3.67 -5.35
N THR A 91 -10.60 -2.99 -4.89
CA THR A 91 -10.49 -1.53 -4.98
C THR A 91 -10.42 -1.06 -6.42
N ILE A 92 -9.67 -1.77 -7.27
CA ILE A 92 -9.60 -1.51 -8.72
C ILE A 92 -10.98 -1.73 -9.38
N ASP A 93 -11.68 -2.79 -9.00
CA ASP A 93 -13.01 -3.13 -9.56
C ASP A 93 -14.07 -2.07 -9.23
N HIS A 94 -13.93 -1.37 -8.11
CA HIS A 94 -14.74 -0.19 -7.78
C HIS A 94 -14.37 1.08 -8.56
N GLY A 95 -13.35 1.03 -9.39
CA GLY A 95 -12.92 2.15 -10.24
C GLY A 95 -12.05 3.18 -9.52
N PHE A 96 -11.53 2.88 -8.32
CA PHE A 96 -10.56 3.75 -7.66
C PHE A 96 -9.19 3.68 -8.34
N LEU A 97 -8.54 4.82 -8.47
CA LEU A 97 -7.11 4.87 -8.75
C LEU A 97 -6.36 4.30 -7.52
N THR A 98 -5.93 3.05 -7.65
CA THR A 98 -5.38 2.27 -6.54
C THR A 98 -3.86 2.35 -6.55
N SER A 99 -3.28 2.68 -5.41
CA SER A 99 -1.82 2.77 -5.23
C SER A 99 -1.38 2.02 -3.99
N ILE A 100 -0.11 1.63 -3.92
CA ILE A 100 0.45 0.96 -2.75
C ILE A 100 1.87 1.47 -2.48
N THR A 101 2.17 1.76 -1.21
CA THR A 101 3.54 1.98 -0.71
C THR A 101 3.98 0.75 0.05
N THR A 102 5.13 0.17 -0.30
CA THR A 102 5.56 -1.14 0.19
C THR A 102 7.08 -1.27 0.22
N ASN A 103 7.59 -2.19 1.01
CA ASN A 103 8.99 -2.60 0.92
C ASN A 103 9.28 -3.53 -0.28
N GLY A 104 8.26 -3.93 -1.03
CA GLY A 104 8.39 -4.65 -2.29
C GLY A 104 8.62 -6.16 -2.20
N PHE A 105 8.78 -6.72 -0.98
CA PHE A 105 9.21 -8.11 -0.82
C PHE A 105 8.18 -9.16 -1.26
N LYS A 106 6.88 -8.91 -1.07
CA LYS A 106 5.81 -9.87 -1.39
C LYS A 106 4.92 -9.44 -2.56
N LEU A 107 5.42 -8.60 -3.45
CA LEU A 107 4.65 -8.11 -4.60
C LEU A 107 4.35 -9.19 -5.66
N GLU A 108 5.07 -10.32 -5.64
CA GLU A 108 4.79 -11.45 -6.53
C GLU A 108 3.34 -11.91 -6.47
N LYS A 109 2.69 -11.79 -5.32
CA LYS A 109 1.28 -12.20 -5.15
C LYS A 109 0.29 -11.40 -6.00
N LEU A 110 0.60 -10.15 -6.32
CA LEU A 110 -0.21 -9.38 -7.27
C LEU A 110 -0.16 -10.00 -8.67
N LEU A 111 1.04 -10.40 -9.12
CA LEU A 111 1.23 -11.04 -10.43
C LEU A 111 0.60 -12.44 -10.51
N GLU A 112 0.60 -13.16 -9.40
CA GLU A 112 0.06 -14.52 -9.32
C GLU A 112 -1.47 -14.55 -9.26
N ASN A 113 -2.11 -13.55 -8.66
CA ASN A 113 -3.50 -13.63 -8.25
C ASN A 113 -4.41 -12.56 -8.86
N VAL A 114 -3.87 -11.51 -9.49
CA VAL A 114 -4.66 -10.42 -10.07
C VAL A 114 -4.47 -10.37 -11.58
N ASP A 115 -5.54 -10.18 -12.33
CA ASP A 115 -5.49 -10.03 -13.78
C ASP A 115 -4.62 -8.84 -14.20
N TYR A 116 -3.74 -9.02 -15.19
CA TYR A 116 -2.80 -8.00 -15.63
C TYR A 116 -3.49 -6.75 -16.20
N ASN A 117 -4.69 -6.89 -16.81
CA ASN A 117 -5.44 -5.73 -17.28
C ASN A 117 -5.99 -4.90 -16.13
N LYS A 118 -6.24 -5.51 -14.96
CA LYS A 118 -6.57 -4.80 -13.73
C LYS A 118 -5.32 -4.14 -13.14
N LEU A 119 -4.20 -4.87 -13.04
CA LEU A 119 -2.95 -4.31 -12.52
C LEU A 119 -2.49 -3.06 -13.28
N ARG A 120 -2.64 -3.04 -14.60
CA ARG A 120 -2.34 -1.86 -15.45
C ARG A 120 -3.21 -0.63 -15.16
N LYS A 121 -4.32 -0.79 -14.44
CA LYS A 121 -5.19 0.32 -14.01
C LYS A 121 -4.77 0.91 -12.66
N MET A 122 -3.78 0.32 -12.01
CA MET A 122 -3.21 0.90 -10.79
C MET A 122 -2.60 2.27 -11.08
N GLY A 123 -2.68 3.16 -10.11
CA GLY A 123 -2.04 4.46 -10.18
C GLY A 123 -0.52 4.31 -10.18
N TRP A 124 0.00 3.67 -9.14
CA TRP A 124 1.42 3.37 -9.00
C TRP A 124 1.69 2.41 -7.84
N ILE A 125 2.86 1.78 -7.87
CA ILE A 125 3.44 1.02 -6.75
C ILE A 125 4.74 1.72 -6.34
N GLY A 126 4.77 2.32 -5.15
CA GLY A 126 5.95 2.94 -4.59
C GLY A 126 6.72 1.94 -3.74
N ILE A 127 7.92 1.60 -4.17
CA ILE A 127 8.80 0.68 -3.45
C ILE A 127 9.83 1.48 -2.67
N ASP A 128 9.80 1.38 -1.34
CA ASP A 128 10.80 1.99 -0.47
C ASP A 128 12.07 1.15 -0.51
N ILE A 129 13.09 1.56 -1.29
CA ILE A 129 14.31 0.80 -1.52
C ILE A 129 15.50 1.28 -0.67
N ASP A 130 15.69 2.59 -0.52
CA ASP A 130 16.70 3.28 0.31
C ASP A 130 18.16 2.90 0.09
N ALA A 131 18.46 2.04 -0.87
CA ALA A 131 19.81 1.59 -1.19
C ALA A 131 19.94 1.20 -2.66
N GLY A 132 21.15 1.22 -3.18
CA GLY A 132 21.48 0.77 -4.54
C GLY A 132 22.11 -0.61 -4.60
N GLU A 133 22.40 -1.23 -3.46
CA GLU A 133 23.07 -2.52 -3.37
C GLU A 133 22.62 -3.32 -2.13
N GLU A 134 22.87 -4.64 -2.15
CA GLU A 134 22.42 -5.59 -1.14
C GLU A 134 22.92 -5.26 0.27
N GLU A 135 24.23 -5.01 0.43
CA GLU A 135 24.83 -4.78 1.73
C GLU A 135 24.25 -3.53 2.41
N LEU A 136 24.12 -2.44 1.67
CA LEU A 136 23.54 -1.20 2.20
C LEU A 136 22.06 -1.37 2.49
N TYR A 137 21.34 -2.10 1.63
CA TYR A 137 19.93 -2.42 1.84
C TYR A 137 19.71 -3.16 3.15
N GLU A 138 20.45 -4.24 3.39
CA GLU A 138 20.35 -5.03 4.63
C GLU A 138 20.67 -4.20 5.88
N LYS A 139 21.68 -3.34 5.78
CA LYS A 139 22.07 -2.44 6.88
C LYS A 139 20.98 -1.43 7.24
N ILE A 140 20.29 -0.88 6.24
CA ILE A 140 19.25 0.14 6.42
C ILE A 140 17.93 -0.51 6.81
N ARG A 141 17.51 -1.53 6.08
CA ARG A 141 16.19 -2.14 6.19
C ARG A 141 16.09 -3.18 7.31
N ARG A 142 17.22 -3.76 7.73
CA ARG A 142 17.29 -4.77 8.82
C ARG A 142 16.23 -5.85 8.64
N THR A 143 16.37 -6.60 7.56
CA THR A 143 15.38 -7.63 7.23
C THR A 143 15.36 -8.73 8.28
N ILE A 144 14.17 -9.10 8.75
CA ILE A 144 14.00 -10.15 9.78
C ILE A 144 14.31 -11.52 9.20
N SER A 145 14.10 -11.70 7.90
CA SER A 145 14.41 -12.92 7.17
C SER A 145 15.75 -12.76 6.44
N LYS A 146 16.65 -13.72 6.63
CA LYS A 146 17.96 -13.75 5.97
C LYS A 146 17.90 -14.08 4.46
N THR A 147 16.73 -14.26 3.89
CA THR A 147 16.61 -14.42 2.44
C THR A 147 16.84 -13.06 1.81
N SER A 148 17.79 -12.97 0.87
CA SER A 148 18.13 -11.73 0.21
C SER A 148 16.91 -10.99 -0.27
N THR A 149 16.78 -9.76 0.12
CA THR A 149 15.58 -8.98 -0.08
C THR A 149 15.76 -7.92 -1.14
N PHE A 150 16.96 -7.34 -1.31
CA PHE A 150 17.21 -6.38 -2.38
C PHE A 150 17.03 -7.02 -3.76
N THR A 151 17.68 -8.15 -4.01
CA THR A 151 17.55 -8.88 -5.27
C THR A 151 16.10 -9.28 -5.54
N LYS A 152 15.38 -9.78 -4.52
CA LYS A 152 13.97 -10.14 -4.65
C LYS A 152 13.07 -8.95 -4.94
N VAL A 153 13.30 -7.82 -4.28
CA VAL A 153 12.56 -6.58 -4.51
C VAL A 153 12.77 -6.07 -5.94
N MET A 154 14.02 -6.09 -6.42
CA MET A 154 14.35 -5.68 -7.79
C MET A 154 13.73 -6.61 -8.84
N GLU A 155 13.67 -7.90 -8.56
CA GLU A 155 12.99 -8.89 -9.42
C GLU A 155 11.47 -8.61 -9.48
N ASN A 156 10.83 -8.42 -8.34
CA ASN A 156 9.41 -8.08 -8.26
C ASN A 156 9.09 -6.79 -9.02
N ALA A 157 9.92 -5.75 -8.86
CA ALA A 157 9.77 -4.49 -9.58
C ALA A 157 9.86 -4.69 -11.10
N ARG A 158 10.88 -5.41 -11.60
CA ARG A 158 11.04 -5.70 -13.03
C ARG A 158 9.84 -6.47 -13.60
N ASN A 159 9.35 -7.47 -12.85
CA ASN A 159 8.22 -8.28 -13.26
C ASN A 159 6.93 -7.44 -13.37
N LEU A 160 6.67 -6.54 -12.42
CA LEU A 160 5.53 -5.62 -12.47
C LEU A 160 5.63 -4.63 -13.64
N VAL A 161 6.80 -4.05 -13.86
CA VAL A 161 7.04 -3.15 -15.00
C VAL A 161 6.84 -3.91 -16.32
N SER A 162 7.29 -5.16 -16.42
CA SER A 162 7.16 -5.97 -17.65
C SER A 162 5.70 -6.23 -18.05
N VAL A 163 4.78 -6.21 -17.11
CA VAL A 163 3.34 -6.35 -17.38
C VAL A 163 2.61 -5.00 -17.47
N GLY A 164 3.35 -3.88 -17.42
CA GLY A 164 2.84 -2.54 -17.65
C GLY A 164 2.30 -1.83 -16.41
N VAL A 165 2.70 -2.25 -15.21
CA VAL A 165 2.41 -1.55 -13.96
C VAL A 165 3.41 -0.41 -13.77
N ASN A 166 2.92 0.76 -13.32
CA ASN A 166 3.76 1.90 -12.97
C ASN A 166 4.42 1.66 -11.61
N VAL A 167 5.75 1.57 -11.59
CA VAL A 167 6.55 1.30 -10.38
C VAL A 167 7.54 2.44 -10.16
N ASP A 168 7.51 3.02 -8.97
CA ASP A 168 8.44 4.05 -8.53
C ASP A 168 9.30 3.55 -7.37
N PHE A 169 10.58 3.91 -7.36
CA PHE A 169 11.44 3.72 -6.20
C PHE A 169 11.45 4.98 -5.33
N LYS A 170 11.24 4.77 -4.04
CA LYS A 170 11.32 5.82 -3.04
C LYS A 170 12.60 5.64 -2.23
N ILE A 171 13.32 6.71 -2.02
CA ILE A 171 14.58 6.74 -1.29
C ILE A 171 14.49 7.82 -0.22
N LEU A 172 14.73 7.43 1.03
CA LEU A 172 14.90 8.36 2.12
C LEU A 172 16.36 8.84 2.14
N LEU A 173 16.54 10.14 1.96
CA LEU A 173 17.85 10.77 2.07
C LEU A 173 18.04 11.22 3.51
N GLY A 174 19.06 10.68 4.17
CA GLY A 174 19.49 11.07 5.52
C GLY A 174 20.96 11.49 5.51
N GLU A 175 21.38 12.19 6.57
CA GLU A 175 22.79 12.49 6.83
C GLU A 175 23.54 11.25 7.34
#